data_8661877de0cd4a58d1ebc6391679f5ad
#
_entry.id   8661877de0cd4a58d1ebc6391679f5ad
#
_cell.length_a   1.000
_cell.length_b   1.000
_cell.length_c   1.000
_cell.angle_alpha   90.00
_cell.angle_beta   90.00
_cell.angle_gamma   90.00
#
_symmetry.space_group_name_H-M   'P 1'
#
loop_
_entity.id
_entity.type
_entity.pdbx_description
1 polymer ?
#
loop_
_entity_poly.entity_id
_entity_poly.type
_entity_poly.pdbx_seq_one_letter_code
_entity_poly.pdbx_strand_id
1 'polypeptide(L)'
;AEAKRVHGDDVAARELCVKYLGMTEADAASYSATAVEKKAREFYKVLCNDSFPKFVKSKYCDPVVDAMLGDTSKTDGGKDLIWEKYKVPADMEGFVYSFVAVAETFPACIVISDMSIPGNPMFFINQEFSKITGYSKKDAQGRNCRFLQGPKTEPASVAVIQDTLRRGVDCYVRITNYRKNGETFQNLLSMRPVHDSNGVYRFCIVVQFEVDGGTDLKTRLKKLGLLLQLLPTEIEVMHKN
;
A
#
# COMPACT_ATOMS: atom_id res chain seq x y z
N ALA A 1 20.38 27.20 17.28
CA ALA A 1 19.91 26.59 16.01
C ALA A 1 18.63 25.78 16.25
N GLU A 2 18.59 24.96 17.30
CA GLU A 2 17.46 24.09 17.66
C GLU A 2 16.21 24.90 18.06
N ALA A 3 16.35 25.96 18.86
CA ALA A 3 15.25 26.86 19.23
C ALA A 3 14.60 27.57 18.02
N LYS A 4 15.38 27.96 17.00
CA LYS A 4 14.84 28.52 15.76
C LYS A 4 14.08 27.49 14.91
N ARG A 5 14.51 26.21 14.93
CA ARG A 5 13.83 25.13 14.20
C ARG A 5 12.49 24.79 14.83
N VAL A 6 12.46 24.66 16.16
CA VAL A 6 11.22 24.41 16.91
C VAL A 6 10.21 25.53 16.73
N HIS A 7 10.65 26.80 16.73
CA HIS A 7 9.76 27.94 16.52
C HIS A 7 9.22 28.00 15.08
N GLY A 8 10.04 27.65 14.09
CA GLY A 8 9.59 27.56 12.70
C GLY A 8 8.56 26.44 12.47
N ASP A 9 8.76 25.29 13.11
CA ASP A 9 7.83 24.16 13.04
C ASP A 9 6.47 24.52 13.70
N ASP A 10 6.45 25.29 14.78
CA ASP A 10 5.22 25.75 15.43
C ASP A 10 4.43 26.76 14.58
N VAL A 11 5.12 27.67 13.88
CA VAL A 11 4.47 28.63 12.96
C VAL A 11 3.80 27.88 11.80
N ALA A 12 4.52 26.98 11.14
CA ALA A 12 3.97 26.18 10.05
C ALA A 12 2.80 25.31 10.52
N ALA A 13 2.85 24.77 11.73
CA ALA A 13 1.78 23.99 12.32
C ALA A 13 0.50 24.83 12.53
N ARG A 14 0.64 26.06 12.98
CA ARG A 14 -0.48 27.00 13.18
C ARG A 14 -1.14 27.37 11.85
N GLU A 15 -0.35 27.70 10.83
CA GLU A 15 -0.86 27.96 9.48
C GLU A 15 -1.68 26.80 8.92
N LEU A 16 -1.23 25.56 9.13
CA LEU A 16 -1.97 24.36 8.73
C LEU A 16 -3.29 24.22 9.49
N CYS A 17 -3.31 24.53 10.80
CA CYS A 17 -4.53 24.50 11.60
C CYS A 17 -5.58 25.49 11.10
N VAL A 18 -5.19 26.73 10.79
CA VAL A 18 -6.09 27.75 10.25
C VAL A 18 -6.59 27.35 8.87
N LYS A 19 -5.67 26.98 7.98
CA LYS A 19 -5.99 26.74 6.58
C LYS A 19 -6.84 25.50 6.33
N TYR A 20 -6.54 24.39 7.02
CA TYR A 20 -7.15 23.07 6.72
C TYR A 20 -8.10 22.56 7.79
N LEU A 21 -8.00 23.02 9.03
CA LEU A 21 -8.90 22.63 10.11
C LEU A 21 -9.95 23.68 10.42
N GLY A 22 -9.93 24.84 9.72
CA GLY A 22 -10.87 25.93 9.92
C GLY A 22 -10.81 26.58 11.32
N MET A 23 -9.67 26.48 12.00
CA MET A 23 -9.47 27.07 13.33
C MET A 23 -9.27 28.58 13.21
N THR A 24 -9.65 29.31 14.25
CA THR A 24 -9.27 30.73 14.35
C THR A 24 -7.76 30.85 14.64
N GLU A 25 -7.16 31.98 14.27
CA GLU A 25 -5.74 32.25 14.58
C GLU A 25 -5.46 32.19 16.09
N ALA A 26 -6.42 32.64 16.91
CA ALA A 26 -6.32 32.62 18.36
C ALA A 26 -6.28 31.17 18.90
N ASP A 27 -7.14 30.30 18.38
CA ASP A 27 -7.16 28.89 18.76
C ASP A 27 -5.89 28.18 18.26
N ALA A 28 -5.47 28.46 17.04
CA ALA A 28 -4.25 27.89 16.46
C ALA A 28 -2.99 28.32 17.20
N ALA A 29 -2.95 29.53 17.79
CA ALA A 29 -1.83 30.01 18.58
C ALA A 29 -1.53 29.18 19.84
N SER A 30 -2.52 28.44 20.35
CA SER A 30 -2.36 27.54 21.51
C SER A 30 -1.77 26.18 21.17
N TYR A 31 -1.63 25.86 19.87
CA TYR A 31 -1.15 24.54 19.42
C TYR A 31 0.35 24.56 19.13
N SER A 32 1.06 23.61 19.73
CA SER A 32 2.44 23.27 19.34
C SER A 32 2.47 22.31 18.17
N ALA A 33 3.58 22.23 17.47
CA ALA A 33 3.78 21.23 16.39
C ALA A 33 3.46 19.81 16.85
N THR A 34 3.82 19.44 18.08
CA THR A 34 3.51 18.11 18.67
C THR A 34 2.01 17.90 18.87
N ALA A 35 1.27 18.92 19.31
CA ALA A 35 -0.18 18.82 19.48
C ALA A 35 -0.90 18.68 18.14
N VAL A 36 -0.46 19.43 17.10
CA VAL A 36 -0.96 19.31 15.72
C VAL A 36 -0.69 17.91 15.16
N GLU A 37 0.52 17.37 15.36
CA GLU A 37 0.88 16.04 14.91
C GLU A 37 0.01 14.95 15.59
N LYS A 38 -0.27 15.10 16.89
CA LYS A 38 -1.17 14.20 17.63
C LYS A 38 -2.59 14.26 17.06
N LYS A 39 -3.14 15.45 16.87
CA LYS A 39 -4.48 15.66 16.27
C LYS A 39 -4.55 15.14 14.85
N ALA A 40 -3.54 15.37 14.03
CA ALA A 40 -3.48 14.83 12.68
C ALA A 40 -3.49 13.30 12.67
N ARG A 41 -2.81 12.63 13.60
CA ARG A 41 -2.84 11.19 13.76
C ARG A 41 -4.21 10.67 14.20
N GLU A 42 -4.88 11.36 15.13
CA GLU A 42 -6.24 11.01 15.56
C GLU A 42 -7.22 11.14 14.38
N PHE A 43 -7.16 12.27 13.66
CA PHE A 43 -7.99 12.50 12.47
C PHE A 43 -7.72 11.46 11.38
N TYR A 44 -6.44 11.14 11.15
CA TYR A 44 -6.04 10.12 10.19
C TYR A 44 -6.59 8.74 10.54
N LYS A 45 -6.62 8.37 11.83
CA LYS A 45 -7.24 7.11 12.27
C LYS A 45 -8.74 7.09 11.97
N VAL A 46 -9.46 8.19 12.23
CA VAL A 46 -10.88 8.30 11.91
C VAL A 46 -11.08 8.20 10.39
N LEU A 47 -10.24 8.89 9.61
CA LEU A 47 -10.30 8.84 8.15
C LEU A 47 -10.12 7.41 7.62
N CYS A 48 -9.10 6.70 8.10
CA CYS A 48 -8.79 5.33 7.63
C CYS A 48 -9.79 4.29 8.11
N ASN A 49 -10.25 4.39 9.36
CA ASN A 49 -11.06 3.34 9.98
C ASN A 49 -12.58 3.54 9.81
N ASP A 50 -13.02 4.75 9.52
CA ASP A 50 -14.45 5.08 9.39
C ASP A 50 -14.79 5.76 8.06
N SER A 51 -14.19 6.93 7.80
CA SER A 51 -14.62 7.78 6.67
C SER A 51 -14.20 7.24 5.31
N PHE A 52 -12.96 6.76 5.16
CA PHE A 52 -12.47 6.23 3.90
C PHE A 52 -13.16 4.93 3.48
N PRO A 53 -13.37 3.93 4.35
CA PRO A 53 -14.17 2.77 4.02
C PRO A 53 -15.62 3.11 3.60
N LYS A 54 -16.24 4.08 4.26
CA LYS A 54 -17.57 4.58 3.87
C LYS A 54 -17.54 5.30 2.51
N PHE A 55 -16.52 6.10 2.27
CA PHE A 55 -16.32 6.79 0.98
C PHE A 55 -16.16 5.80 -0.16
N VAL A 56 -15.29 4.79 -0.01
CA VAL A 56 -15.05 3.74 -1.03
C VAL A 56 -16.34 3.00 -1.39
N LYS A 57 -17.24 2.82 -0.42
CA LYS A 57 -18.57 2.19 -0.63
C LYS A 57 -19.64 3.18 -1.14
N SER A 58 -19.33 4.46 -1.25
CA SER A 58 -20.31 5.48 -1.62
C SER A 58 -20.33 5.71 -3.13
N LYS A 59 -21.48 6.17 -3.64
CA LYS A 59 -21.64 6.62 -5.04
C LYS A 59 -20.72 7.79 -5.43
N TYR A 60 -19.98 8.36 -4.49
CA TYR A 60 -19.06 9.47 -4.72
C TYR A 60 -17.62 8.98 -4.98
N CYS A 61 -17.33 7.69 -4.74
CA CYS A 61 -15.97 7.15 -4.97
C CYS A 61 -15.63 7.13 -6.46
N ASP A 62 -16.51 6.57 -7.27
CA ASP A 62 -16.25 6.42 -8.72
C ASP A 62 -15.95 7.76 -9.42
N PRO A 63 -16.75 8.84 -9.23
CA PRO A 63 -16.44 10.13 -9.83
C PRO A 63 -15.11 10.74 -9.36
N VAL A 64 -14.69 10.50 -8.11
CA VAL A 64 -13.41 10.99 -7.59
C VAL A 64 -12.25 10.18 -8.16
N VAL A 65 -12.39 8.87 -8.25
CA VAL A 65 -11.43 7.99 -8.90
C VAL A 65 -11.27 8.39 -10.36
N ASP A 66 -12.36 8.63 -11.08
CA ASP A 66 -12.37 9.10 -12.47
C ASP A 66 -11.69 10.46 -12.61
N ALA A 67 -11.92 11.38 -11.70
CA ALA A 67 -11.29 12.70 -11.70
C ALA A 67 -9.78 12.66 -11.41
N MET A 68 -9.34 11.72 -10.57
CA MET A 68 -7.92 11.57 -10.19
C MET A 68 -7.11 10.80 -11.24
N LEU A 69 -7.72 9.82 -11.90
CA LEU A 69 -7.05 8.92 -12.84
C LEU A 69 -7.28 9.31 -14.31
N GLY A 70 -8.05 10.39 -14.55
CA GLY A 70 -8.60 10.70 -15.85
C GLY A 70 -9.82 9.83 -16.15
N ASP A 71 -10.49 10.14 -17.28
CA ASP A 71 -11.72 9.45 -17.68
C ASP A 71 -11.51 7.91 -17.75
N THR A 72 -11.79 7.22 -16.63
CA THR A 72 -11.66 5.76 -16.50
C THR A 72 -12.69 5.04 -17.39
N SER A 73 -13.67 5.75 -17.95
CA SER A 73 -14.57 5.20 -18.97
C SER A 73 -13.84 4.84 -20.27
N LYS A 74 -12.65 5.42 -20.48
CA LYS A 74 -11.76 5.12 -21.63
C LYS A 74 -10.69 4.08 -21.31
N THR A 75 -10.36 3.89 -20.05
CA THR A 75 -9.58 2.74 -19.57
C THR A 75 -10.60 1.75 -19.01
N ASP A 76 -10.48 0.50 -19.37
CA ASP A 76 -11.39 -0.59 -18.96
C ASP A 76 -11.40 -0.82 -17.43
N GLY A 77 -11.50 0.28 -16.64
CA GLY A 77 -11.62 0.32 -15.18
C GLY A 77 -10.51 -0.38 -14.39
N GLY A 78 -9.24 -0.27 -14.87
CA GLY A 78 -8.10 -0.95 -14.23
C GLY A 78 -7.95 -2.42 -14.63
N LYS A 79 -8.80 -2.95 -15.51
CA LYS A 79 -8.68 -4.33 -16.03
C LYS A 79 -7.36 -4.54 -16.76
N ASP A 80 -6.90 -3.53 -17.52
CA ASP A 80 -5.62 -3.56 -18.24
C ASP A 80 -4.39 -3.62 -17.31
N LEU A 81 -4.57 -3.27 -16.02
CA LEU A 81 -3.51 -3.31 -15.03
C LEU A 81 -3.33 -4.71 -14.44
N ILE A 82 -4.34 -5.55 -14.55
CA ILE A 82 -4.41 -6.89 -13.99
C ILE A 82 -3.87 -7.90 -15.01
N TRP A 83 -3.30 -8.99 -14.52
CA TRP A 83 -2.88 -10.09 -15.36
C TRP A 83 -4.02 -10.57 -16.26
N GLU A 84 -3.81 -10.58 -17.58
CA GLU A 84 -4.82 -10.87 -18.60
C GLU A 84 -5.59 -12.21 -18.41
N LYS A 85 -4.91 -13.19 -17.77
CA LYS A 85 -5.51 -14.52 -17.50
C LYS A 85 -6.20 -14.60 -16.14
N TYR A 86 -6.11 -13.56 -15.33
CA TYR A 86 -6.74 -13.53 -14.02
C TYR A 86 -8.21 -13.12 -14.13
N LYS A 87 -9.06 -13.98 -13.59
CA LYS A 87 -10.48 -13.67 -13.48
C LYS A 87 -10.75 -13.15 -12.07
N VAL A 88 -11.02 -11.86 -11.96
CA VAL A 88 -11.41 -11.26 -10.68
C VAL A 88 -12.71 -11.92 -10.22
N PRO A 89 -12.78 -12.40 -8.98
CA PRO A 89 -14.03 -12.92 -8.43
C PRO A 89 -15.11 -11.84 -8.44
N ALA A 90 -16.32 -12.18 -8.90
CA ALA A 90 -17.40 -11.20 -9.10
C ALA A 90 -17.79 -10.44 -7.83
N ASP A 91 -17.62 -11.07 -6.65
CA ASP A 91 -17.83 -10.50 -5.34
C ASP A 91 -16.74 -9.53 -4.89
N MET A 92 -15.60 -9.49 -5.61
CA MET A 92 -14.42 -8.67 -5.31
C MET A 92 -14.10 -7.63 -6.39
N GLU A 93 -14.86 -7.56 -7.48
CA GLU A 93 -14.57 -6.68 -8.63
C GLU A 93 -14.41 -5.22 -8.20
N GLY A 94 -15.36 -4.69 -7.43
CA GLY A 94 -15.33 -3.31 -6.99
C GLY A 94 -14.09 -2.96 -6.18
N PHE A 95 -13.69 -3.84 -5.24
CA PHE A 95 -12.47 -3.66 -4.47
C PHE A 95 -11.23 -3.73 -5.35
N VAL A 96 -11.10 -4.81 -6.12
CA VAL A 96 -9.87 -5.07 -6.90
C VAL A 96 -9.61 -3.96 -7.90
N TYR A 97 -10.62 -3.57 -8.70
CA TYR A 97 -10.42 -2.55 -9.73
C TYR A 97 -10.12 -1.17 -9.14
N SER A 98 -10.84 -0.75 -8.10
CA SER A 98 -10.56 0.52 -7.42
C SER A 98 -9.17 0.54 -6.78
N PHE A 99 -8.78 -0.57 -6.13
CA PHE A 99 -7.49 -0.66 -5.47
C PHE A 99 -6.33 -0.63 -6.47
N VAL A 100 -6.37 -1.43 -7.55
CA VAL A 100 -5.27 -1.47 -8.53
C VAL A 100 -5.10 -0.15 -9.27
N ALA A 101 -6.20 0.56 -9.54
CA ALA A 101 -6.16 1.88 -10.16
C ALA A 101 -5.38 2.88 -9.30
N VAL A 102 -5.64 2.93 -7.99
CA VAL A 102 -4.89 3.79 -7.06
C VAL A 102 -3.46 3.29 -6.87
N ALA A 103 -3.28 1.97 -6.71
CA ALA A 103 -1.97 1.37 -6.45
C ALA A 103 -0.98 1.53 -7.63
N GLU A 104 -1.47 1.66 -8.87
CA GLU A 104 -0.63 1.83 -10.06
C GLU A 104 0.23 3.08 -9.99
N THR A 105 -0.31 4.18 -9.49
CA THR A 105 0.38 5.48 -9.41
C THR A 105 1.08 5.70 -8.08
N PHE A 106 1.00 4.74 -7.17
CA PHE A 106 1.53 4.89 -5.83
C PHE A 106 3.07 4.90 -5.83
N PRO A 107 3.73 5.80 -5.05
CA PRO A 107 5.18 5.94 -5.03
C PRO A 107 5.89 4.90 -4.17
N ALA A 108 5.38 3.67 -4.17
CA ALA A 108 5.97 2.50 -3.54
C ALA A 108 5.69 1.27 -4.40
N CYS A 109 6.59 0.29 -4.35
CA CYS A 109 6.39 -0.97 -5.06
C CYS A 109 5.27 -1.77 -4.41
N ILE A 110 4.18 -2.00 -5.14
CA ILE A 110 3.00 -2.74 -4.68
C ILE A 110 2.80 -3.98 -5.55
N VAL A 111 2.56 -5.09 -4.87
CA VAL A 111 2.23 -6.38 -5.47
C VAL A 111 0.98 -6.93 -4.79
N ILE A 112 0.08 -7.54 -5.56
CA ILE A 112 -1.07 -8.26 -5.03
C ILE A 112 -1.07 -9.69 -5.57
N SER A 113 -1.17 -10.65 -4.66
CA SER A 113 -1.30 -12.08 -4.97
C SER A 113 -2.66 -12.60 -4.52
N ASP A 114 -3.24 -13.50 -5.31
CA ASP A 114 -4.44 -14.24 -4.94
C ASP A 114 -4.05 -15.48 -4.13
N MET A 115 -4.57 -15.58 -2.91
CA MET A 115 -4.24 -16.65 -1.97
C MET A 115 -5.17 -17.86 -2.14
N SER A 116 -6.26 -17.73 -2.89
CA SER A 116 -7.17 -18.83 -3.23
C SER A 116 -6.66 -19.68 -4.40
N ILE A 117 -5.71 -19.15 -5.18
CA ILE A 117 -5.15 -19.85 -6.35
C ILE A 117 -3.87 -20.58 -5.95
N PRO A 118 -3.73 -21.89 -6.28
CA PRO A 118 -2.51 -22.64 -6.03
C PRO A 118 -1.27 -21.95 -6.61
N GLY A 119 -0.24 -21.79 -5.79
CA GLY A 119 0.99 -21.09 -6.17
C GLY A 119 0.98 -19.61 -5.87
N ASN A 120 -0.12 -19.02 -5.42
CA ASN A 120 -0.28 -17.63 -5.02
C ASN A 120 0.26 -16.67 -6.09
N PRO A 121 -0.30 -16.67 -7.31
CA PRO A 121 0.19 -15.85 -8.40
C PRO A 121 -0.05 -14.36 -8.12
N MET A 122 0.93 -13.55 -8.51
CA MET A 122 0.75 -12.11 -8.54
C MET A 122 -0.17 -11.75 -9.72
N PHE A 123 -1.35 -11.24 -9.45
CA PHE A 123 -2.24 -10.77 -10.51
C PHE A 123 -2.09 -9.28 -10.80
N PHE A 124 -1.48 -8.54 -9.88
CA PHE A 124 -1.17 -7.12 -10.04
C PHE A 124 0.23 -6.80 -9.53
N ILE A 125 0.93 -5.98 -10.28
CA ILE A 125 2.15 -5.26 -9.89
C ILE A 125 2.09 -3.86 -10.48
N ASN A 126 2.53 -2.85 -9.73
CA ASN A 126 2.56 -1.48 -10.21
C ASN A 126 3.87 -1.14 -10.95
N GLN A 127 3.97 0.07 -11.49
CA GLN A 127 5.16 0.52 -12.23
C GLN A 127 6.44 0.51 -11.38
N GLU A 128 6.34 0.80 -10.07
CA GLU A 128 7.49 0.81 -9.17
C GLU A 128 8.13 -0.57 -9.03
N PHE A 129 7.35 -1.65 -9.10
CA PHE A 129 7.88 -3.01 -9.15
C PHE A 129 8.81 -3.19 -10.37
N SER A 130 8.37 -2.76 -11.55
CA SER A 130 9.16 -2.88 -12.78
C SER A 130 10.44 -2.06 -12.71
N LYS A 131 10.38 -0.85 -12.14
CA LYS A 131 11.56 0.02 -11.95
C LYS A 131 12.58 -0.61 -11.02
N ILE A 132 12.14 -1.17 -9.89
CA ILE A 132 13.04 -1.76 -8.89
C ILE A 132 13.61 -3.09 -9.37
N THR A 133 12.80 -3.96 -9.95
CA THR A 133 13.22 -5.33 -10.25
C THR A 133 13.74 -5.53 -11.66
N GLY A 134 13.43 -4.61 -12.59
CA GLY A 134 13.75 -4.74 -14.01
C GLY A 134 12.86 -5.72 -14.78
N TYR A 135 11.87 -6.34 -14.12
CA TYR A 135 10.90 -7.22 -14.77
C TYR A 135 9.68 -6.42 -15.24
N SER A 136 9.24 -6.64 -16.48
CA SER A 136 8.01 -6.05 -16.97
C SER A 136 6.77 -6.72 -16.33
N LYS A 137 5.59 -6.10 -16.47
CA LYS A 137 4.32 -6.72 -16.05
C LYS A 137 4.14 -8.11 -16.68
N LYS A 138 4.41 -8.23 -17.98
CA LYS A 138 4.35 -9.51 -18.71
C LYS A 138 5.27 -10.59 -18.14
N ASP A 139 6.45 -10.21 -17.67
CA ASP A 139 7.42 -11.15 -17.12
C ASP A 139 7.03 -11.66 -15.72
N ALA A 140 6.30 -10.86 -14.96
CA ALA A 140 6.09 -11.08 -13.52
C ALA A 140 4.67 -11.54 -13.16
N GLN A 141 3.64 -10.96 -13.81
CA GLN A 141 2.25 -11.33 -13.53
C GLN A 141 1.99 -12.82 -13.80
N GLY A 142 1.16 -13.44 -12.98
CA GLY A 142 0.89 -14.87 -13.03
C GLY A 142 1.96 -15.76 -12.38
N ARG A 143 3.07 -15.19 -11.93
CA ARG A 143 4.13 -15.91 -11.21
C ARG A 143 4.02 -15.67 -9.70
N ASN A 144 4.62 -16.54 -8.93
CA ASN A 144 4.85 -16.28 -7.50
C ASN A 144 6.10 -15.43 -7.32
N CYS A 145 6.09 -14.47 -6.40
CA CYS A 145 7.21 -13.54 -6.16
C CYS A 145 8.55 -14.22 -5.78
N ARG A 146 8.52 -15.53 -5.43
CA ARG A 146 9.72 -16.32 -5.16
C ARG A 146 10.72 -16.36 -6.32
N PHE A 147 10.32 -16.01 -7.54
CA PHE A 147 11.25 -15.94 -8.67
C PHE A 147 12.31 -14.85 -8.54
N LEU A 148 12.12 -13.90 -7.61
CA LEU A 148 13.13 -12.90 -7.24
C LEU A 148 14.19 -13.45 -6.28
N GLN A 149 14.02 -14.67 -5.77
CA GLN A 149 14.99 -15.33 -4.88
C GLN A 149 16.10 -16.00 -5.68
N GLY A 150 17.25 -16.17 -5.03
CA GLY A 150 18.42 -16.80 -5.64
C GLY A 150 19.44 -17.25 -4.60
N PRO A 151 20.66 -17.61 -5.03
CA PRO A 151 21.68 -18.24 -4.16
C PRO A 151 22.05 -17.46 -2.90
N LYS A 152 21.96 -16.12 -2.93
CA LYS A 152 22.29 -15.27 -1.77
C LYS A 152 21.07 -14.92 -0.91
N THR A 153 19.89 -15.42 -1.27
CA THR A 153 18.67 -15.18 -0.49
C THR A 153 18.74 -15.92 0.85
N GLU A 154 18.43 -15.24 1.93
CA GLU A 154 18.51 -15.75 3.29
C GLU A 154 17.43 -16.80 3.56
N PRO A 155 17.77 -18.06 3.87
CA PRO A 155 16.78 -19.11 4.15
C PRO A 155 15.86 -18.77 5.33
N ALA A 156 16.40 -18.07 6.35
CA ALA A 156 15.60 -17.63 7.49
C ALA A 156 14.49 -16.64 7.09
N SER A 157 14.81 -15.69 6.20
CA SER A 157 13.83 -14.73 5.67
C SER A 157 12.75 -15.44 4.83
N VAL A 158 13.16 -16.43 4.03
CA VAL A 158 12.20 -17.25 3.25
C VAL A 158 11.26 -18.02 4.18
N ALA A 159 11.77 -18.61 5.26
CA ALA A 159 10.95 -19.33 6.24
C ALA A 159 9.92 -18.41 6.92
N VAL A 160 10.31 -17.18 7.27
CA VAL A 160 9.39 -16.16 7.81
C VAL A 160 8.28 -15.85 6.82
N ILE A 161 8.62 -15.61 5.54
CA ILE A 161 7.63 -15.35 4.49
C ILE A 161 6.65 -16.51 4.35
N GLN A 162 7.14 -17.73 4.29
CA GLN A 162 6.30 -18.92 4.15
C GLN A 162 5.34 -19.11 5.34
N ASP A 163 5.85 -18.91 6.57
CA ASP A 163 5.01 -18.99 7.77
C ASP A 163 3.94 -17.91 7.80
N THR A 164 4.32 -16.67 7.45
CA THR A 164 3.41 -15.53 7.36
C THR A 164 2.28 -15.78 6.36
N LEU A 165 2.62 -16.22 5.14
CA LEU A 165 1.63 -16.53 4.11
C LEU A 165 0.66 -17.63 4.54
N ARG A 166 1.18 -18.67 5.21
CA ARG A 166 0.35 -19.78 5.71
C ARG A 166 -0.60 -19.32 6.82
N ARG A 167 -0.15 -18.44 7.70
CA ARG A 167 -0.93 -17.97 8.85
C ARG A 167 -1.87 -16.82 8.54
N GLY A 168 -1.68 -16.13 7.39
CA GLY A 168 -2.46 -14.97 7.05
C GLY A 168 -2.31 -13.82 8.06
N VAL A 169 -1.07 -13.50 8.45
CA VAL A 169 -0.76 -12.44 9.41
C VAL A 169 0.16 -11.39 8.79
N ASP A 170 0.19 -10.19 9.38
CA ASP A 170 1.12 -9.14 8.96
C ASP A 170 2.58 -9.56 9.20
N CYS A 171 3.47 -9.18 8.29
CA CYS A 171 4.89 -9.47 8.39
C CYS A 171 5.75 -8.35 7.83
N TYR A 172 6.91 -8.17 8.46
CA TYR A 172 8.00 -7.35 7.96
C TYR A 172 9.25 -8.22 7.87
N VAL A 173 9.86 -8.27 6.72
CA VAL A 173 11.06 -9.06 6.51
C VAL A 173 12.02 -8.38 5.54
N ARG A 174 13.31 -8.42 5.85
CA ARG A 174 14.37 -8.04 4.92
C ARG A 174 14.89 -9.29 4.24
N ILE A 175 15.06 -9.21 2.92
CA ILE A 175 15.48 -10.34 2.10
C ILE A 175 16.35 -9.87 0.92
N THR A 176 17.34 -10.66 0.57
CA THR A 176 18.12 -10.45 -0.66
C THR A 176 17.35 -10.99 -1.85
N ASN A 177 17.01 -10.10 -2.79
CA ASN A 177 16.38 -10.43 -4.05
C ASN A 177 17.31 -10.16 -5.24
N TYR A 178 16.91 -10.65 -6.41
CA TYR A 178 17.63 -10.52 -7.67
C TYR A 178 16.80 -9.76 -8.69
N ARG A 179 17.39 -8.78 -9.34
CA ARG A 179 16.84 -8.10 -10.51
C ARG A 179 16.92 -9.00 -11.75
N LYS A 180 16.24 -8.61 -12.81
CA LYS A 180 16.28 -9.32 -14.09
C LYS A 180 17.69 -9.40 -14.69
N ASN A 181 18.53 -8.41 -14.43
CA ASN A 181 19.95 -8.38 -14.88
C ASN A 181 20.89 -9.21 -13.99
N GLY A 182 20.40 -9.86 -12.95
CA GLY A 182 21.20 -10.67 -12.02
C GLY A 182 21.80 -9.91 -10.84
N GLU A 183 21.67 -8.58 -10.79
CA GLU A 183 22.08 -7.81 -9.61
C GLU A 183 21.25 -8.17 -8.38
N THR A 184 21.91 -8.23 -7.22
CA THR A 184 21.24 -8.40 -5.94
C THR A 184 20.88 -7.05 -5.33
N PHE A 185 19.74 -6.99 -4.65
CA PHE A 185 19.33 -5.83 -3.85
C PHE A 185 18.70 -6.27 -2.53
N GLN A 186 18.88 -5.44 -1.51
CA GLN A 186 18.23 -5.66 -0.22
C GLN A 186 16.80 -5.13 -0.30
N ASN A 187 15.85 -6.01 -0.12
CA ASN A 187 14.44 -5.71 -0.20
C ASN A 187 13.79 -5.80 1.18
N LEU A 188 13.16 -4.71 1.62
CA LEU A 188 12.31 -4.70 2.80
C LEU A 188 10.87 -4.95 2.35
N LEU A 189 10.33 -6.10 2.71
CA LEU A 189 8.98 -6.50 2.42
C LEU A 189 8.08 -6.23 3.61
N SER A 190 6.92 -5.65 3.35
CA SER A 190 5.80 -5.70 4.27
C SER A 190 4.65 -6.43 3.59
N MET A 191 4.14 -7.43 4.25
CA MET A 191 3.06 -8.29 3.76
C MET A 191 1.83 -8.07 4.62
N ARG A 192 0.71 -7.78 3.97
CA ARG A 192 -0.58 -7.62 4.61
C ARG A 192 -1.59 -8.61 4.03
N PRO A 193 -2.12 -9.52 4.86
CA PRO A 193 -3.22 -10.38 4.45
C PRO A 193 -4.52 -9.56 4.38
N VAL A 194 -5.34 -9.89 3.41
CA VAL A 194 -6.68 -9.32 3.24
C VAL A 194 -7.69 -10.47 3.28
N HIS A 195 -8.56 -10.41 4.28
CA HIS A 195 -9.63 -11.38 4.47
C HIS A 195 -10.96 -10.80 3.96
N ASP A 196 -11.87 -11.66 3.56
CA ASP A 196 -13.23 -11.21 3.31
C ASP A 196 -14.07 -11.21 4.61
N SER A 197 -15.27 -10.66 4.54
CA SER A 197 -16.21 -10.60 5.69
C SER A 197 -16.62 -11.96 6.26
N ASN A 198 -16.29 -13.06 5.57
CA ASN A 198 -16.47 -14.44 6.05
C ASN A 198 -15.18 -14.99 6.69
N GLY A 199 -14.12 -14.18 6.80
CA GLY A 199 -12.83 -14.57 7.35
C GLY A 199 -11.96 -15.38 6.40
N VAL A 200 -12.30 -15.45 5.10
CA VAL A 200 -11.49 -16.18 4.12
C VAL A 200 -10.31 -15.31 3.68
N TYR A 201 -9.10 -15.87 3.75
CA TYR A 201 -7.88 -15.20 3.27
C TYR A 201 -7.88 -15.13 1.74
N ARG A 202 -8.18 -13.96 1.19
CA ARG A 202 -8.36 -13.74 -0.25
C ARG A 202 -7.09 -13.27 -0.93
N PHE A 203 -6.48 -12.21 -0.41
CA PHE A 203 -5.34 -11.57 -1.06
C PHE A 203 -4.20 -11.33 -0.08
N CYS A 204 -2.98 -11.29 -0.63
CA CYS A 204 -1.81 -10.76 0.07
C CYS A 204 -1.34 -9.52 -0.68
N ILE A 205 -1.39 -8.36 -0.01
CA ILE A 205 -0.81 -7.12 -0.51
C ILE A 205 0.60 -7.02 0.04
N VAL A 206 1.57 -6.85 -0.85
CA VAL A 206 2.98 -6.69 -0.48
C VAL A 206 3.45 -5.31 -0.89
N VAL A 207 3.94 -4.54 0.07
CA VAL A 207 4.65 -3.28 -0.18
C VAL A 207 6.13 -3.51 0.00
N GLN A 208 6.92 -3.05 -0.95
CA GLN A 208 8.36 -3.34 -1.01
C GLN A 208 9.16 -2.05 -1.13
N PHE A 209 10.33 -2.04 -0.50
CA PHE A 209 11.31 -0.96 -0.61
C PHE A 209 12.72 -1.53 -0.74
N GLU A 210 13.46 -1.01 -1.69
CA GLU A 210 14.90 -1.24 -1.71
C GLU A 210 15.56 -0.48 -0.56
N VAL A 211 16.45 -1.17 0.15
CA VAL A 211 17.24 -0.63 1.25
C VAL A 211 18.70 -0.63 0.84
N ASP A 212 19.22 0.53 0.55
CA ASP A 212 20.65 0.74 0.33
C ASP A 212 21.36 1.12 1.64
N GLY A 213 22.67 0.92 1.71
CA GLY A 213 23.49 1.16 2.91
C GLY A 213 23.50 2.61 3.42
N GLY A 214 23.00 3.56 2.62
CA GLY A 214 22.92 5.00 2.96
C GLY A 214 21.54 5.47 3.37
N THR A 215 20.55 4.60 3.32
CA THR A 215 19.15 4.98 3.56
C THR A 215 18.82 4.98 5.04
N ASP A 216 18.18 6.04 5.50
CA ASP A 216 17.55 6.07 6.82
C ASP A 216 16.39 5.06 6.90
N LEU A 217 16.74 3.84 7.30
CA LEU A 217 15.82 2.71 7.48
C LEU A 217 14.65 3.09 8.40
N LYS A 218 14.90 3.90 9.42
CA LYS A 218 13.87 4.35 10.37
C LYS A 218 12.80 5.20 9.69
N THR A 219 13.22 6.13 8.83
CA THR A 219 12.29 6.97 8.06
C THR A 219 11.50 6.13 7.05
N ARG A 220 12.12 5.15 6.39
CA ARG A 220 11.40 4.24 5.47
C ARG A 220 10.42 3.34 6.21
N LEU A 221 10.79 2.78 7.34
CA LEU A 221 9.87 1.99 8.20
C LEU A 221 8.69 2.84 8.69
N LYS A 222 8.93 4.11 9.06
CA LYS A 222 7.84 5.03 9.43
C LYS A 222 6.88 5.28 8.26
N LYS A 223 7.41 5.56 7.06
CA LYS A 223 6.60 5.71 5.84
C LYS A 223 5.84 4.42 5.52
N LEU A 224 6.50 3.28 5.58
CA LEU A 224 5.88 1.96 5.37
C LEU A 224 4.72 1.73 6.35
N GLY A 225 4.92 2.00 7.64
CA GLY A 225 3.88 1.89 8.65
C GLY A 225 2.66 2.76 8.36
N LEU A 226 2.86 3.99 7.87
CA LEU A 226 1.76 4.87 7.44
C LEU A 226 1.03 4.31 6.21
N LEU A 227 1.75 3.81 5.23
CA LEU A 227 1.17 3.22 4.01
C LEU A 227 0.35 1.98 4.32
N LEU A 228 0.85 1.12 5.21
CA LEU A 228 0.14 -0.10 5.61
C LEU A 228 -1.17 0.19 6.34
N GLN A 229 -1.25 1.31 7.07
CA GLN A 229 -2.51 1.73 7.70
C GLN A 229 -3.60 2.10 6.68
N LEU A 230 -3.20 2.46 5.45
CA LEU A 230 -4.12 2.74 4.34
C LEU A 230 -4.61 1.47 3.64
N LEU A 231 -3.90 0.36 3.81
CA LEU A 231 -4.26 -0.89 3.16
C LEU A 231 -5.37 -1.59 3.94
N PRO A 232 -6.38 -2.13 3.26
CA PRO A 232 -7.42 -2.89 3.92
C PRO A 232 -6.86 -4.18 4.50
N THR A 233 -7.44 -4.60 5.61
CA THR A 233 -7.24 -5.92 6.22
C THR A 233 -8.45 -6.82 6.02
N GLU A 234 -9.59 -6.22 5.70
CA GLU A 234 -10.85 -6.90 5.49
C GLU A 234 -11.63 -6.26 4.35
N ILE A 235 -12.30 -7.07 3.56
CA ILE A 235 -13.15 -6.65 2.44
C ILE A 235 -14.55 -7.24 2.63
N GLU A 236 -15.56 -6.42 2.46
CA GLU A 236 -16.94 -6.87 2.49
C GLU A 236 -17.29 -7.59 1.17
N VAL A 237 -17.78 -8.81 1.27
CA VAL A 237 -18.27 -9.58 0.12
C VAL A 237 -19.61 -8.97 -0.33
N MET A 238 -19.65 -8.50 -1.58
CA MET A 238 -20.91 -8.05 -2.17
C MET A 238 -21.74 -9.25 -2.61
N HIS A 239 -22.76 -9.60 -1.85
CA HIS A 239 -23.77 -10.53 -2.31
C HIS A 239 -24.59 -9.84 -3.42
N LYS A 240 -24.47 -10.33 -4.66
CA LYS A 240 -25.42 -9.96 -5.71
C LYS A 240 -26.78 -10.54 -5.32
N ASN A 241 -27.71 -9.66 -4.90
CA ASN A 241 -29.12 -10.00 -4.80
C ASN A 241 -29.70 -10.31 -6.18
#